data_818e17821959c57935a688f9767ddf65
#
_entry.id   818e17821959c57935a688f9767ddf65
#
_cell.length_a   1.000
_cell.length_b   1.000
_cell.length_c   1.000
_cell.angle_alpha   90.00
_cell.angle_beta   90.00
_cell.angle_gamma   90.00
#
_symmetry.space_group_name_H-M   'P 1'
#
loop_
_entity.id
_entity.type
_entity.pdbx_description
1 polymer ?
#
loop_
_entity_poly.entity_id
_entity_poly.type
_entity_poly.pdbx_seq_one_letter_code
_entity_poly.pdbx_strand_id
1 'polypeptide(L)'
;MTAAAGGDAIVYVIRHADAGDRAVWRGDDRLRPLSRRGVEEARALVRMLEGRPLSAVLSSPYVRCRQTVEPLAAATGLPVEDSDALAEGAGPDGLIDAGTARGAAALCSHADVIGTLVGRLVERGVVAAAEARWEKGSVWVLESSRGEVTGAAYLPPG
;
A
#
# COMPACT_ATOMS: atom_id res chain seq x y z
N MET A 1 12.82 21.70 1.97
CA MET A 1 13.40 20.70 1.07
C MET A 1 12.37 19.64 0.75
N THR A 2 12.20 19.36 -0.48
CA THR A 2 11.28 18.29 -0.88
C THR A 2 12.02 16.97 -0.90
N ALA A 3 11.32 15.92 -0.48
CA ALA A 3 11.84 14.56 -0.59
C ALA A 3 11.69 14.01 -2.01
N ALA A 4 11.47 14.91 -2.99
CA ALA A 4 11.25 14.51 -4.36
C ALA A 4 12.49 13.87 -4.97
N ALA A 5 12.31 13.33 -6.08
CA ALA A 5 13.18 12.59 -6.99
C ALA A 5 14.65 12.32 -6.59
N GLY A 6 15.32 13.18 -5.90
CA GLY A 6 16.71 13.00 -5.51
C GLY A 6 16.94 12.60 -4.07
N GLY A 7 15.88 12.52 -3.25
CA GLY A 7 15.99 12.26 -1.83
C GLY A 7 15.69 10.81 -1.44
N ASP A 8 15.87 10.53 -0.17
CA ASP A 8 15.47 9.26 0.42
C ASP A 8 13.99 9.31 0.78
N ALA A 9 13.31 8.19 0.65
CA ALA A 9 11.90 8.08 0.97
C ALA A 9 11.58 6.71 1.56
N ILE A 10 10.49 6.67 2.31
CA ILE A 10 9.93 5.43 2.85
C ILE A 10 8.54 5.28 2.25
N VAL A 11 8.25 4.11 1.68
CA VAL A 11 6.97 3.82 1.08
C VAL A 11 6.38 2.59 1.74
N TYR A 12 5.21 2.73 2.34
CA TYR A 12 4.47 1.62 2.94
C TYR A 12 3.45 1.16 1.92
N VAL A 13 3.71 0.03 1.27
CA VAL A 13 2.83 -0.52 0.25
C VAL A 13 1.88 -1.49 0.92
N ILE A 14 0.60 -1.14 0.96
CA ILE A 14 -0.43 -1.86 1.69
C ILE A 14 -1.36 -2.53 0.70
N ARG A 15 -1.54 -3.84 0.81
CA ARG A 15 -2.61 -4.52 0.09
C ARG A 15 -3.91 -4.29 0.84
N HIS A 16 -4.99 -3.92 0.12
CA HIS A 16 -6.27 -3.72 0.78
C HIS A 16 -6.65 -4.94 1.62
N ALA A 17 -7.35 -4.69 2.71
CA ALA A 17 -7.82 -5.72 3.63
C ALA A 17 -8.93 -6.58 3.01
N ASP A 18 -9.37 -7.60 3.71
CA ASP A 18 -10.38 -8.53 3.20
C ASP A 18 -11.67 -7.81 2.81
N ALA A 19 -12.14 -8.07 1.61
CA ALA A 19 -13.34 -7.45 1.05
C ALA A 19 -14.33 -8.51 0.54
N GLY A 20 -14.33 -9.68 1.15
CA GLY A 20 -15.22 -10.77 0.79
C GLY A 20 -14.87 -11.37 -0.56
N ASP A 21 -15.85 -12.04 -1.15
CA ASP A 21 -15.70 -12.75 -2.41
C ASP A 21 -16.22 -11.91 -3.57
N ARG A 22 -15.35 -11.57 -4.51
CA ARG A 22 -15.70 -10.83 -5.73
C ARG A 22 -16.83 -11.52 -6.50
N ALA A 23 -16.84 -12.84 -6.53
CA ALA A 23 -17.84 -13.61 -7.28
C ALA A 23 -19.24 -13.47 -6.68
N VAL A 24 -19.37 -13.11 -5.42
CA VAL A 24 -20.63 -12.96 -4.71
C VAL A 24 -21.14 -11.52 -4.75
N TRP A 25 -20.23 -10.56 -4.89
CA TRP A 25 -20.60 -9.14 -4.91
C TRP A 25 -21.44 -8.80 -6.15
N ARG A 26 -22.52 -8.08 -5.93
CA ARG A 26 -23.39 -7.62 -6.99
C ARG A 26 -23.21 -6.12 -7.19
N GLY A 27 -22.99 -5.72 -8.43
CA GLY A 27 -22.78 -4.33 -8.78
C GLY A 27 -21.33 -4.04 -9.15
N ASP A 28 -20.97 -2.77 -9.17
CA ASP A 28 -19.64 -2.32 -9.55
C ASP A 28 -18.60 -2.78 -8.52
N ASP A 29 -17.60 -3.53 -8.97
CA ASP A 29 -16.54 -4.04 -8.09
C ASP A 29 -15.77 -2.93 -7.38
N ARG A 30 -15.71 -1.74 -7.97
CA ARG A 30 -15.04 -0.60 -7.33
C ARG A 30 -15.72 -0.18 -6.03
N LEU A 31 -17.00 -0.51 -5.86
CA LEU A 31 -17.77 -0.16 -4.68
C LEU A 31 -17.78 -1.27 -3.61
N ARG A 32 -17.19 -2.41 -3.89
CA ARG A 32 -17.17 -3.54 -2.95
C ARG A 32 -16.41 -3.15 -1.69
N PRO A 33 -17.08 -3.16 -0.51
CA PRO A 33 -16.48 -2.69 0.74
C PRO A 33 -15.70 -3.80 1.43
N LEU A 34 -14.97 -3.42 2.48
CA LEU A 34 -14.34 -4.39 3.36
C LEU A 34 -15.38 -5.26 4.05
N SER A 35 -15.04 -6.52 4.27
CA SER A 35 -15.78 -7.42 5.14
C SER A 35 -15.54 -7.01 6.60
N ARG A 36 -16.25 -7.67 7.53
CA ARG A 36 -16.01 -7.49 8.96
C ARG A 36 -14.55 -7.79 9.31
N ARG A 37 -14.01 -8.87 8.76
CA ARG A 37 -12.61 -9.24 8.95
C ARG A 37 -11.67 -8.14 8.41
N GLY A 38 -12.00 -7.59 7.25
CA GLY A 38 -11.21 -6.51 6.65
C GLY A 38 -11.21 -5.26 7.49
N VAL A 39 -12.32 -4.93 8.13
CA VAL A 39 -12.39 -3.79 9.06
C VAL A 39 -11.43 -3.99 10.24
N GLU A 40 -11.35 -5.20 10.78
CA GLU A 40 -10.40 -5.52 11.86
C GLU A 40 -8.95 -5.44 11.37
N GLU A 41 -8.68 -5.90 10.15
CA GLU A 41 -7.35 -5.80 9.55
C GLU A 41 -6.94 -4.33 9.37
N ALA A 42 -7.88 -3.48 8.95
CA ALA A 42 -7.63 -2.05 8.80
C ALA A 42 -7.29 -1.39 10.14
N ARG A 43 -7.95 -1.80 11.21
CA ARG A 43 -7.65 -1.30 12.56
C ARG A 43 -6.27 -1.77 13.03
N ALA A 44 -5.92 -3.02 12.74
CA ALA A 44 -4.62 -3.57 13.09
C ALA A 44 -3.48 -2.80 12.40
N LEU A 45 -3.74 -2.29 11.21
CA LEU A 45 -2.77 -1.53 10.43
C LEU A 45 -2.27 -0.29 11.20
N VAL A 46 -3.14 0.35 11.96
CA VAL A 46 -2.78 1.51 12.78
C VAL A 46 -1.67 1.13 13.78
N ARG A 47 -1.81 -0.03 14.42
CA ARG A 47 -0.81 -0.51 15.37
C ARG A 47 0.47 -0.96 14.68
N MET A 48 0.34 -1.57 13.50
CA MET A 48 1.50 -2.04 12.74
C MET A 48 2.43 -0.91 12.34
N LEU A 49 1.88 0.27 12.05
CA LEU A 49 2.66 1.42 11.59
C LEU A 49 2.87 2.48 12.68
N GLU A 50 2.45 2.20 13.91
CA GLU A 50 2.62 3.13 15.03
C GLU A 50 4.10 3.47 15.24
N GLY A 51 4.37 4.76 15.44
CA GLY A 51 5.73 5.25 15.67
C GLY A 51 6.60 5.36 14.40
N ARG A 52 6.09 4.94 13.25
CA ARG A 52 6.84 5.06 12.00
C ARG A 52 6.55 6.42 11.34
N PRO A 53 7.53 7.01 10.65
CA PRO A 53 7.30 8.28 9.97
C PRO A 53 6.23 8.13 8.90
N LEU A 54 5.30 9.10 8.84
CA LEU A 54 4.23 9.10 7.85
C LEU A 54 3.82 10.54 7.56
N SER A 55 3.88 10.94 6.30
CA SER A 55 3.54 12.29 5.86
C SER A 55 2.40 12.33 4.84
N ALA A 56 1.97 11.19 4.31
CA ALA A 56 0.88 11.14 3.35
C ALA A 56 0.22 9.76 3.35
N VAL A 57 -1.08 9.74 3.06
CA VAL A 57 -1.84 8.51 2.88
C VAL A 57 -2.54 8.58 1.54
N LEU A 58 -2.15 7.71 0.61
CA LEU A 58 -2.72 7.63 -0.72
C LEU A 58 -3.46 6.30 -0.89
N SER A 59 -4.47 6.30 -1.74
CA SER A 59 -5.27 5.09 -1.96
C SER A 59 -5.73 4.97 -3.40
N SER A 60 -5.79 3.74 -3.89
CA SER A 60 -6.62 3.43 -5.03
C SER A 60 -8.03 4.00 -4.76
N PRO A 61 -8.72 4.52 -5.78
CA PRO A 61 -10.09 5.04 -5.60
C PRO A 61 -11.12 3.99 -5.21
N TYR A 62 -10.78 2.70 -5.29
CA TYR A 62 -11.69 1.62 -4.93
C TYR A 62 -12.03 1.68 -3.43
N VAL A 63 -13.29 1.46 -3.10
CA VAL A 63 -13.78 1.58 -1.73
C VAL A 63 -12.99 0.71 -0.75
N ARG A 64 -12.69 -0.54 -1.11
CA ARG A 64 -11.95 -1.44 -0.23
C ARG A 64 -10.55 -0.94 0.11
N CYS A 65 -9.91 -0.21 -0.80
CA CYS A 65 -8.60 0.38 -0.52
C CYS A 65 -8.73 1.59 0.39
N ARG A 66 -9.66 2.49 0.10
CA ARG A 66 -9.89 3.67 0.94
C ARG A 66 -10.22 3.25 2.38
N GLN A 67 -11.14 2.30 2.54
CA GLN A 67 -11.54 1.82 3.87
C GLN A 67 -10.38 1.18 4.62
N THR A 68 -9.44 0.56 3.93
CA THR A 68 -8.26 -0.05 4.56
C THR A 68 -7.40 1.00 5.24
N VAL A 69 -7.24 2.18 4.67
CA VAL A 69 -6.34 3.21 5.20
C VAL A 69 -7.05 4.33 5.95
N GLU A 70 -8.38 4.37 5.95
CA GLU A 70 -9.12 5.40 6.68
C GLU A 70 -8.78 5.46 8.17
N PRO A 71 -8.72 4.32 8.89
CA PRO A 71 -8.32 4.36 10.31
C PRO A 71 -6.91 4.91 10.52
N LEU A 72 -5.98 4.54 9.67
CA LEU A 72 -4.61 5.05 9.72
C LEU A 72 -4.56 6.55 9.47
N ALA A 73 -5.27 7.02 8.47
CA ALA A 73 -5.36 8.44 8.16
C ALA A 73 -5.94 9.23 9.33
N ALA A 74 -7.02 8.72 9.93
CA ALA A 74 -7.64 9.35 11.09
C ALA A 74 -6.68 9.41 12.28
N ALA A 75 -5.95 8.34 12.55
CA ALA A 75 -5.02 8.25 13.66
C ALA A 75 -3.83 9.20 13.51
N THR A 76 -3.44 9.51 12.27
CA THR A 76 -2.29 10.37 11.98
C THR A 76 -2.67 11.81 11.63
N GLY A 77 -3.97 12.10 11.51
CA GLY A 77 -4.45 13.44 11.13
C GLY A 77 -4.20 13.79 9.67
N LEU A 78 -4.00 12.79 8.81
CA LEU A 78 -3.74 13.00 7.39
C LEU A 78 -4.99 12.68 6.56
N PRO A 79 -5.22 13.39 5.45
CA PRO A 79 -6.31 13.04 4.55
C PRO A 79 -5.97 11.79 3.74
N VAL A 80 -7.00 11.07 3.29
CA VAL A 80 -6.83 10.02 2.30
C VAL A 80 -6.92 10.67 0.92
N GLU A 81 -5.86 10.54 0.13
CA GLU A 81 -5.81 11.09 -1.23
C GLU A 81 -5.97 9.97 -2.25
N ASP A 82 -6.92 10.13 -3.16
CA ASP A 82 -7.12 9.17 -4.24
C ASP A 82 -6.01 9.28 -5.28
N SER A 83 -5.57 8.15 -5.80
CA SER A 83 -4.59 8.11 -6.88
C SER A 83 -4.92 6.97 -7.85
N ASP A 84 -5.15 7.31 -9.11
CA ASP A 84 -5.41 6.30 -10.14
C ASP A 84 -4.18 5.43 -10.41
N ALA A 85 -2.99 5.91 -10.04
CA ALA A 85 -1.76 5.13 -10.16
C ALA A 85 -1.76 3.88 -9.27
N LEU A 86 -2.66 3.83 -8.28
CA LEU A 86 -2.78 2.71 -7.35
C LEU A 86 -3.96 1.78 -7.69
N ALA A 87 -4.71 2.10 -8.74
CA ALA A 87 -5.91 1.34 -9.11
C ALA A 87 -5.55 -0.06 -9.64
N GLU A 88 -6.51 -0.97 -9.54
CA GLU A 88 -6.37 -2.30 -10.14
C GLU A 88 -6.05 -2.16 -11.63
N GLY A 89 -5.10 -2.93 -12.11
CA GLY A 89 -4.64 -2.85 -13.49
C GLY A 89 -3.55 -1.83 -13.76
N ALA A 90 -3.22 -0.96 -12.81
CA ALA A 90 -2.12 -0.01 -12.95
C ALA A 90 -0.78 -0.73 -12.84
N GLY A 91 0.26 -0.18 -13.46
CA GLY A 91 1.60 -0.71 -13.33
C GLY A 91 2.26 -0.26 -12.01
N PRO A 92 3.34 -0.94 -11.58
CA PRO A 92 4.00 -0.62 -10.32
C PRO A 92 4.83 0.66 -10.36
N ASP A 93 5.21 1.15 -11.54
CA ASP A 93 6.04 2.35 -11.65
C ASP A 93 5.32 3.59 -11.11
N GLY A 94 4.05 3.74 -11.45
CA GLY A 94 3.25 4.85 -10.95
C GLY A 94 3.08 4.83 -9.43
N LEU A 95 2.98 3.64 -8.85
CA LEU A 95 2.91 3.46 -7.39
C LEU A 95 4.21 3.97 -6.74
N ILE A 96 5.34 3.54 -7.25
CA ILE A 96 6.65 3.96 -6.70
C ILE A 96 6.83 5.46 -6.83
N ASP A 97 6.51 6.03 -8.00
CA ASP A 97 6.64 7.47 -8.22
C ASP A 97 5.75 8.26 -7.27
N ALA A 98 4.50 7.83 -7.07
CA ALA A 98 3.57 8.49 -6.18
C ALA A 98 4.06 8.47 -4.73
N GLY A 99 4.63 7.35 -4.29
CA GLY A 99 5.13 7.19 -2.93
C GLY A 99 6.42 7.97 -2.68
N THR A 100 7.39 7.84 -3.56
CA THR A 100 8.70 8.47 -3.36
C THR A 100 8.64 9.98 -3.42
N ALA A 101 7.64 10.55 -4.09
CA ALA A 101 7.45 11.98 -4.17
C ALA A 101 7.01 12.62 -2.84
N ARG A 102 6.59 11.84 -1.86
CA ARG A 102 5.94 12.36 -0.64
C ARG A 102 6.80 12.20 0.62
N GLY A 103 7.98 11.66 0.52
CA GLY A 103 8.90 11.49 1.66
C GLY A 103 8.62 10.24 2.48
N ALA A 104 7.46 10.13 3.11
CA ALA A 104 7.04 8.94 3.85
C ALA A 104 5.54 8.73 3.60
N ALA A 105 5.20 7.85 2.68
CA ALA A 105 3.82 7.68 2.23
C ALA A 105 3.31 6.25 2.41
N ALA A 106 2.09 6.14 2.92
CA ALA A 106 1.34 4.88 2.93
C ALA A 106 0.46 4.86 1.68
N LEU A 107 0.50 3.75 0.96
CA LEU A 107 -0.21 3.60 -0.32
C LEU A 107 -1.00 2.30 -0.29
N CYS A 108 -2.31 2.39 -0.46
CA CYS A 108 -3.14 1.18 -0.53
C CYS A 108 -3.48 0.83 -1.97
N SER A 109 -3.19 -0.39 -2.36
CA SER A 109 -3.37 -0.86 -3.72
C SER A 109 -3.84 -2.32 -3.74
N HIS A 110 -3.76 -2.93 -4.90
CA HIS A 110 -4.33 -4.24 -5.22
C HIS A 110 -3.25 -5.30 -5.45
N ALA A 111 -3.63 -6.57 -5.35
CA ALA A 111 -2.73 -7.70 -5.48
C ALA A 111 -1.94 -7.71 -6.79
N ASP A 112 -2.57 -7.36 -7.90
CA ASP A 112 -1.92 -7.37 -9.21
C ASP A 112 -0.77 -6.35 -9.28
N VAL A 113 -1.00 -5.14 -8.79
CA VAL A 113 0.01 -4.08 -8.78
C VAL A 113 1.16 -4.44 -7.83
N ILE A 114 0.80 -4.86 -6.62
CA ILE A 114 1.78 -5.20 -5.58
C ILE A 114 2.57 -6.44 -5.97
N GLY A 115 1.90 -7.46 -6.51
CA GLY A 115 2.56 -8.68 -6.95
C GLY A 115 3.59 -8.43 -8.04
N THR A 116 3.27 -7.57 -9.00
CA THR A 116 4.22 -7.19 -10.04
C THR A 116 5.41 -6.43 -9.45
N LEU A 117 5.14 -5.52 -8.52
CA LEU A 117 6.20 -4.78 -7.82
C LEU A 117 7.15 -5.73 -7.08
N VAL A 118 6.58 -6.63 -6.26
CA VAL A 118 7.40 -7.59 -5.49
C VAL A 118 8.20 -8.48 -6.44
N GLY A 119 7.61 -8.92 -7.55
CA GLY A 119 8.32 -9.70 -8.56
C GLY A 119 9.53 -8.98 -9.12
N ARG A 120 9.40 -7.69 -9.40
CA ARG A 120 10.53 -6.87 -9.87
C ARG A 120 11.61 -6.73 -8.81
N LEU A 121 11.22 -6.59 -7.54
CA LEU A 121 12.18 -6.50 -6.44
C LEU A 121 12.93 -7.82 -6.25
N VAL A 122 12.26 -8.95 -6.49
CA VAL A 122 12.92 -10.26 -6.48
C VAL A 122 13.96 -10.34 -7.61
N GLU A 123 13.59 -9.93 -8.82
CA GLU A 123 14.51 -9.94 -9.96
C GLU A 123 15.74 -9.07 -9.71
N ARG A 124 15.58 -7.97 -9.00
CA ARG A 124 16.69 -7.06 -8.67
C ARG A 124 17.48 -7.49 -7.43
N GLY A 125 17.08 -8.58 -6.77
CA GLY A 125 17.76 -9.08 -5.59
C GLY A 125 17.47 -8.30 -4.31
N VAL A 126 16.47 -7.41 -4.32
CA VAL A 126 16.06 -6.64 -3.13
C VAL A 126 15.21 -7.49 -2.19
N VAL A 127 14.40 -8.38 -2.75
CA VAL A 127 13.57 -9.31 -1.98
C VAL A 127 13.96 -10.74 -2.37
N ALA A 128 14.10 -11.62 -1.36
CA ALA A 128 14.36 -13.03 -1.63
C ALA A 128 13.09 -13.68 -2.21
N ALA A 129 13.26 -14.55 -3.21
CA ALA A 129 12.11 -15.20 -3.87
C ALA A 129 11.23 -15.95 -2.86
N ALA A 130 11.81 -16.56 -1.85
CA ALA A 130 11.08 -17.29 -0.82
C ALA A 130 10.22 -16.39 0.07
N GLU A 131 10.45 -15.07 0.05
CA GLU A 131 9.72 -14.10 0.85
C GLU A 131 8.70 -13.31 0.03
N ALA A 132 8.55 -13.62 -1.25
CA ALA A 132 7.62 -12.92 -2.14
C ALA A 132 6.18 -13.27 -1.78
N ARG A 133 5.50 -12.36 -1.10
CA ARG A 133 4.10 -12.52 -0.69
C ARG A 133 3.46 -11.14 -0.49
N TRP A 134 2.13 -11.12 -0.53
CA TRP A 134 1.36 -9.88 -0.36
C TRP A 134 -0.04 -10.25 0.13
N GLU A 135 -0.14 -10.68 1.38
CA GLU A 135 -1.42 -11.04 1.99
C GLU A 135 -2.31 -9.80 2.16
N LYS A 136 -3.61 -10.00 2.18
CA LYS A 136 -4.56 -8.92 2.45
C LYS A 136 -4.25 -8.28 3.81
N GLY A 137 -4.19 -6.96 3.85
CA GLY A 137 -3.86 -6.24 5.07
C GLY A 137 -2.38 -6.23 5.44
N SER A 138 -1.53 -6.76 4.59
CA SER A 138 -0.08 -6.74 4.80
C SER A 138 0.55 -5.44 4.29
N VAL A 139 1.78 -5.20 4.71
CA VAL A 139 2.55 -4.01 4.33
C VAL A 139 3.96 -4.43 3.88
N TRP A 140 4.39 -3.90 2.76
CA TRP A 140 5.80 -3.87 2.40
C TRP A 140 6.35 -2.50 2.75
N VAL A 141 7.33 -2.45 3.64
CA VAL A 141 8.03 -1.21 3.99
C VAL A 141 9.22 -1.10 3.05
N LEU A 142 9.19 -0.14 2.15
CA LEU A 142 10.23 0.05 1.15
C LEU A 142 11.06 1.28 1.50
N GLU A 143 12.38 1.11 1.48
CA GLU A 143 13.30 2.23 1.55
C GLU A 143 13.74 2.54 0.13
N SER A 144 13.76 3.81 -0.22
CA SER A 144 14.19 4.23 -1.54
C SER A 144 15.20 5.36 -1.45
N SER A 145 16.06 5.41 -2.44
CA SER A 145 17.03 6.48 -2.59
C SER A 145 17.07 6.84 -4.08
N ARG A 146 16.90 8.13 -4.38
CA ARG A 146 16.92 8.64 -5.76
C ARG A 146 15.91 7.94 -6.67
N GLY A 147 14.74 7.64 -6.10
CA GLY A 147 13.64 6.99 -6.85
C GLY A 147 13.77 5.48 -7.01
N GLU A 148 14.85 4.87 -6.52
CA GLU A 148 15.03 3.42 -6.57
C GLU A 148 14.84 2.79 -5.19
N VAL A 149 14.15 1.65 -5.17
CA VAL A 149 13.98 0.87 -3.94
C VAL A 149 15.30 0.19 -3.61
N THR A 150 15.83 0.46 -2.42
CA THR A 150 17.12 -0.08 -1.95
C THR A 150 16.95 -1.10 -0.84
N GLY A 151 15.80 -1.14 -0.19
CA GLY A 151 15.53 -2.10 0.87
C GLY A 151 14.04 -2.35 0.99
N ALA A 152 13.67 -3.51 1.52
CA ALA A 152 12.27 -3.90 1.68
C ALA A 152 12.12 -4.84 2.87
N ALA A 153 11.06 -4.62 3.65
CA ALA A 153 10.70 -5.50 4.78
C ALA A 153 9.21 -5.76 4.74
N TYR A 154 8.81 -7.01 4.94
CA TYR A 154 7.42 -7.41 4.93
C TYR A 154 6.84 -7.46 6.34
N LEU A 155 5.68 -6.83 6.51
CA LEU A 155 4.89 -6.91 7.74
C LEU A 155 3.62 -7.70 7.42
N PRO A 156 3.46 -8.93 7.96
CA PRO A 156 2.24 -9.69 7.74
C PRO A 156 1.05 -8.99 8.39
N PRO A 157 -0.18 -9.37 7.98
CA PRO A 157 -1.38 -8.77 8.58
C PRO A 157 -1.39 -8.95 10.09
N GLY A 158 -1.88 -7.94 10.78
CA GLY A 158 -2.00 -7.96 12.23
C GLY A 158 -3.15 -8.79 12.77
#